data_f9f1d7809536ecf8384e07d48f36f293
#
_entry.id   f9f1d7809536ecf8384e07d48f36f293
#
_cell.length_a   1.000
_cell.length_b   1.000
_cell.length_c   1.000
_cell.angle_alpha   90.00
_cell.angle_beta   90.00
_cell.angle_gamma   90.00
#
_symmetry.space_group_name_H-M   'P 1'
#
loop_
_entity.id
_entity.type
_entity.pdbx_description
1 polymer ?
#
loop_
_entity_poly.entity_id
_entity_poly.type
_entity_poly.pdbx_seq_one_letter_code
_entity_poly.pdbx_strand_id
1 'polypeptide(L)'
;MIIGYLRVSTEKQNPENQRDEIRRFAEEKSSEVDSWVVETASGKIAHKKRKLGRLLRKMNKGDTLIVTEISRLSRSLTEIMAIMGECLDRQINIYTTKERYTFDNSINSKVLCFAFGLVAEIERNLISMRTKEALALKRAEGVRLGRRPGSDVKMQVIRDNSARIEAMLASGMTVTKICRKIGISRNTWYKFRSQMRA
;
A
#
# COMPACT_ATOMS: atom_id res chain seq x y z
N MET A 1 19.80 -2.68 19.43
CA MET A 1 20.23 -3.42 18.23
C MET A 1 20.20 -2.48 17.01
N ILE A 2 21.20 -2.57 16.13
CA ILE A 2 21.30 -1.77 14.91
C ILE A 2 21.06 -2.68 13.70
N ILE A 3 20.09 -2.33 12.87
CA ILE A 3 19.67 -3.15 11.74
C ILE A 3 19.83 -2.37 10.44
N GLY A 4 20.60 -2.91 9.51
CA GLY A 4 20.70 -2.42 8.14
C GLY A 4 19.55 -2.96 7.27
N TYR A 5 18.72 -2.09 6.71
CA TYR A 5 17.66 -2.50 5.80
C TYR A 5 17.97 -2.05 4.36
N LEU A 6 17.97 -3.03 3.47
CA LEU A 6 18.29 -2.90 2.06
C LEU A 6 17.08 -3.27 1.22
N ARG A 7 16.67 -2.40 0.28
CA ARG A 7 15.59 -2.71 -0.64
C ARG A 7 16.01 -2.53 -2.09
N VAL A 8 15.84 -3.57 -2.87
CA VAL A 8 16.02 -3.57 -4.32
C VAL A 8 14.68 -3.81 -5.02
N SER A 9 14.48 -3.25 -6.20
CA SER A 9 13.21 -3.40 -6.93
C SER A 9 13.18 -4.68 -7.77
N THR A 10 14.36 -5.20 -8.13
CA THR A 10 14.55 -6.42 -8.92
C THR A 10 15.73 -7.21 -8.38
N GLU A 11 15.74 -8.52 -8.59
CA GLU A 11 16.83 -9.41 -8.18
C GLU A 11 18.17 -9.09 -8.87
N LYS A 12 18.12 -8.44 -10.03
CA LYS A 12 19.33 -8.03 -10.78
C LYS A 12 20.07 -6.84 -10.15
N GLN A 13 19.46 -6.12 -9.21
CA GLN A 13 20.11 -5.00 -8.53
C GLN A 13 20.93 -5.54 -7.35
N ASN A 14 22.24 -5.21 -7.36
CA ASN A 14 23.13 -5.58 -6.29
C ASN A 14 22.88 -4.70 -5.04
N PRO A 15 22.53 -5.29 -3.87
CA PRO A 15 22.36 -4.54 -2.64
C PRO A 15 23.68 -4.15 -1.95
N GLU A 16 24.83 -4.64 -2.42
CA GLU A 16 26.12 -4.47 -1.74
C GLU A 16 26.52 -2.99 -1.61
N ASN A 17 26.27 -2.16 -2.64
CA ASN A 17 26.52 -0.73 -2.54
C ASN A 17 25.76 -0.06 -1.38
N GLN A 18 24.50 -0.51 -1.16
CA GLN A 18 23.71 -0.01 -0.03
C GLN A 18 24.27 -0.52 1.29
N ARG A 19 24.75 -1.76 1.33
CA ARG A 19 25.35 -2.39 2.52
C ARG A 19 26.61 -1.65 2.93
N ASP A 20 27.51 -1.40 1.99
CA ASP A 20 28.77 -0.70 2.24
C ASP A 20 28.54 0.73 2.72
N GLU A 21 27.56 1.43 2.13
CA GLU A 21 27.19 2.78 2.56
C GLU A 21 26.68 2.80 4.00
N ILE A 22 25.79 1.86 4.36
CA ILE A 22 25.25 1.73 5.73
C ILE A 22 26.38 1.35 6.71
N ARG A 23 27.29 0.45 6.32
CA ARG A 23 28.43 0.06 7.17
C ARG A 23 29.31 1.25 7.50
N ARG A 24 29.74 2.03 6.49
CA ARG A 24 30.55 3.25 6.69
C ARG A 24 29.84 4.25 7.60
N PHE A 25 28.53 4.43 7.41
CA PHE A 25 27.75 5.32 8.26
C PHE A 25 27.68 4.84 9.71
N ALA A 26 27.56 3.54 9.96
CA ALA A 26 27.60 2.99 11.31
C ALA A 26 28.99 3.17 11.94
N GLU A 27 30.07 2.93 11.19
CA GLU A 27 31.46 3.14 11.61
C GLU A 27 31.72 4.62 11.98
N GLU A 28 31.23 5.59 11.18
CA GLU A 28 31.29 7.03 11.49
C GLU A 28 30.67 7.36 12.87
N LYS A 29 29.69 6.56 13.29
CA LYS A 29 29.01 6.69 14.59
C LYS A 29 29.61 5.78 15.69
N SER A 30 30.78 5.22 15.45
CA SER A 30 31.44 4.26 16.35
C SER A 30 30.54 3.08 16.75
N SER A 31 29.77 2.58 15.77
CA SER A 31 28.79 1.51 15.94
C SER A 31 28.93 0.47 14.85
N GLU A 32 28.46 -0.74 15.12
CA GLU A 32 28.40 -1.84 14.14
C GLU A 32 26.95 -2.23 13.84
N VAL A 33 26.72 -2.78 12.65
CA VAL A 33 25.38 -3.27 12.26
C VAL A 33 25.23 -4.71 12.73
N ASP A 34 24.32 -4.94 13.68
CA ASP A 34 24.07 -6.25 14.29
C ASP A 34 23.40 -7.24 13.32
N SER A 35 22.53 -6.75 12.46
CA SER A 35 21.81 -7.62 11.51
C SER A 35 21.41 -6.90 10.22
N TRP A 36 21.19 -7.69 9.18
CA TRP A 36 20.88 -7.21 7.85
C TRP A 36 19.55 -7.78 7.35
N VAL A 37 18.69 -6.95 6.82
CA VAL A 37 17.46 -7.37 6.16
C VAL A 37 17.48 -6.90 4.72
N VAL A 38 17.54 -7.86 3.80
CA VAL A 38 17.49 -7.62 2.35
C VAL A 38 16.10 -7.97 1.85
N GLU A 39 15.49 -7.05 1.12
CA GLU A 39 14.16 -7.22 0.54
C GLU A 39 14.15 -6.87 -0.95
N THR A 40 13.68 -7.82 -1.77
CA THR A 40 13.37 -7.58 -3.18
C THR A 40 11.89 -7.29 -3.30
N ALA A 41 11.52 -6.00 -3.36
CA ALA A 41 10.14 -5.58 -3.45
C ALA A 41 9.99 -4.18 -4.05
N SER A 42 8.88 -3.95 -4.76
CA SER A 42 8.52 -2.61 -5.19
C SER A 42 8.18 -1.73 -3.97
N GLY A 43 8.70 -0.50 -3.95
CA GLY A 43 8.35 0.49 -2.93
C GLY A 43 6.88 0.97 -2.99
N LYS A 44 6.09 0.51 -3.96
CA LYS A 44 4.64 0.74 -4.02
C LYS A 44 3.83 -0.27 -3.18
N ILE A 45 4.44 -1.39 -2.78
CA ILE A 45 3.78 -2.39 -1.93
C ILE A 45 3.81 -1.89 -0.49
N ALA A 46 2.66 -1.91 0.18
CA ALA A 46 2.53 -1.49 1.57
C ALA A 46 3.51 -2.21 2.50
N HIS A 47 4.21 -1.48 3.38
CA HIS A 47 5.26 -2.02 4.26
C HIS A 47 4.77 -3.18 5.13
N LYS A 48 3.50 -3.14 5.59
CA LYS A 48 2.89 -4.22 6.40
C LYS A 48 2.87 -5.58 5.70
N LYS A 49 2.87 -5.59 4.36
CA LYS A 49 2.90 -6.81 3.53
C LYS A 49 4.33 -7.24 3.16
N ARG A 50 5.34 -6.48 3.54
CA ARG A 50 6.76 -6.69 3.21
C ARG A 50 7.56 -7.20 4.41
N LYS A 51 8.85 -7.56 4.16
CA LYS A 51 9.80 -7.88 5.22
C LYS A 51 9.97 -6.72 6.20
N LEU A 52 9.93 -5.46 5.70
CA LEU A 52 10.00 -4.26 6.53
C LEU A 52 8.94 -4.26 7.64
N GLY A 53 7.68 -4.54 7.32
CA GLY A 53 6.63 -4.56 8.34
C GLY A 53 6.81 -5.69 9.37
N ARG A 54 7.38 -6.83 8.96
CA ARG A 54 7.74 -7.91 9.90
C ARG A 54 8.92 -7.51 10.78
N LEU A 55 9.91 -6.83 10.21
CA LEU A 55 11.05 -6.29 10.92
C LEU A 55 10.60 -5.29 11.98
N LEU A 56 9.86 -4.25 11.59
CA LEU A 56 9.38 -3.23 12.51
C LEU A 56 8.63 -3.84 13.71
N ARG A 57 7.76 -4.84 13.49
CA ARG A 57 7.06 -5.50 14.59
C ARG A 57 7.98 -6.22 15.59
N LYS A 58 9.15 -6.68 15.14
CA LYS A 58 10.14 -7.38 15.98
C LYS A 58 11.10 -6.46 16.71
N MET A 59 11.27 -5.23 16.22
CA MET A 59 12.14 -4.24 16.84
C MET A 59 11.57 -3.77 18.17
N ASN A 60 12.45 -3.45 19.09
CA ASN A 60 12.13 -2.97 20.44
C ASN A 60 12.49 -1.50 20.58
N LYS A 61 12.06 -0.91 21.71
CA LYS A 61 12.46 0.44 22.11
C LYS A 61 14.00 0.56 22.15
N GLY A 62 14.54 1.60 21.55
CA GLY A 62 15.97 1.88 21.48
C GLY A 62 16.68 1.19 20.30
N ASP A 63 16.01 0.27 19.59
CA ASP A 63 16.58 -0.29 18.37
C ASP A 63 16.69 0.78 17.28
N THR A 64 17.65 0.57 16.38
CA THR A 64 17.98 1.52 15.30
C THR A 64 17.85 0.82 13.95
N LEU A 65 17.12 1.44 13.03
CA LEU A 65 17.02 1.05 11.63
C LEU A 65 17.82 2.00 10.78
N ILE A 66 18.79 1.49 10.00
CA ILE A 66 19.57 2.30 9.07
C ILE A 66 19.19 1.93 7.64
N VAL A 67 18.87 2.93 6.84
CA VAL A 67 18.59 2.82 5.40
C VAL A 67 19.44 3.79 4.62
N THR A 68 19.69 3.54 3.34
CA THR A 68 20.46 4.49 2.52
C THR A 68 19.71 5.77 2.24
N GLU A 69 18.42 5.67 1.97
CA GLU A 69 17.54 6.80 1.65
C GLU A 69 16.10 6.49 2.06
N ILE A 70 15.32 7.53 2.32
CA ILE A 70 13.91 7.41 2.73
C ILE A 70 13.08 6.60 1.73
N SER A 71 13.40 6.69 0.44
CA SER A 71 12.70 5.95 -0.62
C SER A 71 12.80 4.43 -0.47
N ARG A 72 13.77 3.92 0.33
CA ARG A 72 13.87 2.49 0.66
C ARG A 72 12.73 2.04 1.56
N LEU A 73 12.27 2.91 2.45
CA LEU A 73 11.10 2.61 3.29
C LEU A 73 9.83 2.53 2.46
N SER A 74 9.50 3.55 1.69
CA SER A 74 8.38 3.59 0.75
C SER A 74 8.57 4.64 -0.35
N ARG A 75 7.83 4.51 -1.45
CA ARG A 75 7.67 5.56 -2.47
C ARG A 75 6.45 6.45 -2.21
N SER A 76 5.61 6.11 -1.26
CA SER A 76 4.45 6.91 -0.85
C SER A 76 4.82 7.72 0.38
N LEU A 77 4.73 9.03 0.30
CA LEU A 77 5.03 9.92 1.42
C LEU A 77 4.09 9.65 2.60
N THR A 78 2.81 9.37 2.33
CA THR A 78 1.83 8.98 3.36
C THR A 78 2.26 7.71 4.11
N GLU A 79 2.83 6.73 3.40
CA GLU A 79 3.30 5.50 4.03
C GLU A 79 4.59 5.72 4.82
N ILE A 80 5.50 6.57 4.32
CA ILE A 80 6.71 7.00 5.05
C ILE A 80 6.30 7.60 6.38
N MET A 81 5.31 8.51 6.39
CA MET A 81 4.78 9.12 7.61
C MET A 81 4.21 8.09 8.59
N ALA A 82 3.46 7.10 8.08
CA ALA A 82 2.92 6.03 8.93
C ALA A 82 4.05 5.19 9.58
N ILE A 83 5.10 4.88 8.82
CA ILE A 83 6.28 4.16 9.33
C ILE A 83 7.01 5.00 10.39
N MET A 84 7.23 6.28 10.12
CA MET A 84 7.92 7.18 11.06
C MET A 84 7.13 7.37 12.34
N GLY A 85 5.82 7.60 12.24
CA GLY A 85 4.92 7.71 13.40
C GLY A 85 4.98 6.44 14.27
N GLU A 86 4.84 5.25 13.64
CA GLU A 86 4.96 3.97 14.37
C GLU A 86 6.32 3.82 15.08
N CYS A 87 7.41 4.22 14.42
CA CYS A 87 8.75 4.14 15.00
C CYS A 87 8.95 5.14 16.15
N LEU A 88 8.46 6.37 16.00
CA LEU A 88 8.54 7.39 17.07
C LEU A 88 7.74 6.96 18.29
N ASP A 89 6.51 6.49 18.12
CA ASP A 89 5.65 6.02 19.22
C ASP A 89 6.30 4.86 19.99
N ARG A 90 7.02 4.00 19.28
CA ARG A 90 7.71 2.85 19.87
C ARG A 90 9.16 3.14 20.27
N GLN A 91 9.61 4.38 20.10
CA GLN A 91 10.99 4.81 20.38
C GLN A 91 12.05 4.00 19.61
N ILE A 92 11.77 3.68 18.36
CA ILE A 92 12.70 3.08 17.39
C ILE A 92 13.32 4.21 16.59
N ASN A 93 14.66 4.23 16.50
CA ASN A 93 15.37 5.24 15.75
C ASN A 93 15.47 4.84 14.27
N ILE A 94 15.38 5.82 13.36
CA ILE A 94 15.64 5.62 11.93
C ILE A 94 16.73 6.60 11.49
N TYR A 95 17.74 6.07 10.79
CA TYR A 95 18.77 6.89 10.15
C TYR A 95 18.77 6.67 8.65
N THR A 96 18.95 7.77 7.88
CA THR A 96 19.25 7.70 6.45
C THR A 96 20.68 8.13 6.21
N THR A 97 21.40 7.41 5.35
CA THR A 97 22.82 7.69 5.13
C THR A 97 23.02 8.83 4.13
N LYS A 98 22.21 8.90 3.07
CA LYS A 98 22.33 9.91 2.01
C LYS A 98 21.81 11.27 2.44
N GLU A 99 20.56 11.31 2.90
CA GLU A 99 19.92 12.55 3.33
C GLU A 99 20.38 13.00 4.71
N ARG A 100 21.08 12.13 5.45
CA ARG A 100 21.53 12.37 6.84
C ARG A 100 20.38 12.71 7.80
N TYR A 101 19.18 12.23 7.50
CA TYR A 101 18.05 12.40 8.41
C TYR A 101 18.19 11.48 9.63
N THR A 102 17.82 12.03 10.77
CA THR A 102 17.68 11.30 12.03
C THR A 102 16.24 11.40 12.47
N PHE A 103 15.59 10.27 12.66
CA PHE A 103 14.25 10.19 13.25
C PHE A 103 14.38 9.42 14.56
N ASP A 104 14.45 10.16 15.63
CA ASP A 104 14.53 9.72 17.02
C ASP A 104 13.44 10.43 17.85
N ASN A 105 13.49 10.34 19.16
CA ASN A 105 12.50 11.01 20.01
C ASN A 105 12.78 12.51 20.23
N SER A 106 13.71 13.13 19.49
CA SER A 106 14.04 14.54 19.58
C SER A 106 12.92 15.45 19.04
N ILE A 107 12.93 16.70 19.47
CA ILE A 107 12.01 17.73 18.94
C ILE A 107 12.24 17.93 17.45
N ASN A 108 13.50 17.92 17.00
CA ASN A 108 13.84 18.08 15.59
C ASN A 108 13.21 16.97 14.72
N SER A 109 13.26 15.73 15.17
CA SER A 109 12.63 14.60 14.48
C SER A 109 11.12 14.76 14.40
N LYS A 110 10.47 15.23 15.46
CA LYS A 110 9.03 15.50 15.48
C LYS A 110 8.65 16.61 14.50
N VAL A 111 9.43 17.69 14.45
CA VAL A 111 9.23 18.78 13.48
C VAL A 111 9.41 18.29 12.06
N LEU A 112 10.43 17.48 11.79
CA LEU A 112 10.69 16.92 10.48
C LEU A 112 9.56 15.99 10.04
N CYS A 113 9.06 15.13 10.92
CA CYS A 113 7.87 14.31 10.66
C CYS A 113 6.64 15.16 10.36
N PHE A 114 6.40 16.22 11.12
CA PHE A 114 5.28 17.13 10.85
C PHE A 114 5.42 17.78 9.46
N ALA A 115 6.60 18.26 9.09
CA ALA A 115 6.86 18.85 7.78
C ALA A 115 6.57 17.85 6.63
N PHE A 116 7.03 16.60 6.74
CA PHE A 116 6.71 15.55 5.77
C PHE A 116 5.21 15.27 5.71
N GLY A 117 4.51 15.28 6.86
CA GLY A 117 3.05 15.13 6.92
C GLY A 117 2.33 16.20 6.13
N LEU A 118 2.73 17.46 6.30
CA LEU A 118 2.16 18.60 5.59
C LEU A 118 2.39 18.49 4.07
N VAL A 119 3.61 18.14 3.65
CA VAL A 119 3.93 17.91 2.23
C VAL A 119 3.07 16.78 1.64
N ALA A 120 2.87 15.68 2.38
CA ALA A 120 2.03 14.57 1.95
C ALA A 120 0.55 14.98 1.77
N GLU A 121 0.06 15.87 2.62
CA GLU A 121 -1.30 16.41 2.51
C GLU A 121 -1.44 17.34 1.31
N ILE A 122 -0.47 18.22 1.10
CA ILE A 122 -0.44 19.12 -0.07
C ILE A 122 -0.41 18.32 -1.37
N GLU A 123 0.46 17.31 -1.50
CA GLU A 123 0.50 16.44 -2.68
C GLU A 123 -0.84 15.77 -2.96
N ARG A 124 -1.49 15.23 -1.92
CA ARG A 124 -2.81 14.59 -2.04
C ARG A 124 -3.86 15.56 -2.54
N ASN A 125 -3.86 16.79 -2.01
CA ASN A 125 -4.80 17.83 -2.41
C ASN A 125 -4.56 18.25 -3.86
N LEU A 126 -3.32 18.44 -4.28
CA LEU A 126 -2.97 18.76 -5.66
C LEU A 126 -3.41 17.66 -6.64
N ILE A 127 -3.18 16.38 -6.31
CA ILE A 127 -3.63 15.23 -7.12
C ILE A 127 -5.17 15.23 -7.22
N SER A 128 -5.85 15.47 -6.10
CA SER A 128 -7.33 15.55 -6.07
C SER A 128 -7.85 16.68 -6.95
N MET A 129 -7.26 17.87 -6.87
CA MET A 129 -7.63 19.02 -7.71
C MET A 129 -7.44 18.71 -9.20
N ARG A 130 -6.25 18.25 -9.60
CA ARG A 130 -5.97 17.87 -10.99
C ARG A 130 -6.93 16.81 -11.51
N THR A 131 -7.27 15.83 -10.68
CA THR A 131 -8.23 14.78 -11.05
C THR A 131 -9.63 15.36 -11.26
N LYS A 132 -10.09 16.25 -10.37
CA LYS A 132 -11.38 16.93 -10.50
C LYS A 132 -11.44 17.77 -11.77
N GLU A 133 -10.40 18.54 -12.07
CA GLU A 133 -10.28 19.36 -13.29
C GLU A 133 -10.32 18.50 -14.55
N ALA A 134 -9.53 17.43 -14.60
CA ALA A 134 -9.51 16.49 -15.73
C ALA A 134 -10.87 15.81 -15.95
N LEU A 135 -11.56 15.44 -14.86
CA LEU A 135 -12.91 14.86 -14.96
C LEU A 135 -13.95 15.90 -15.38
N ALA A 136 -13.82 17.14 -14.94
CA ALA A 136 -14.70 18.24 -15.36
C ALA A 136 -14.55 18.51 -16.86
N LEU A 137 -13.31 18.57 -17.36
CA LEU A 137 -13.03 18.74 -18.78
C LEU A 137 -13.65 17.58 -19.59
N LYS A 138 -13.45 16.34 -19.16
CA LYS A 138 -14.05 15.17 -19.84
C LYS A 138 -15.58 15.20 -19.86
N ARG A 139 -16.22 15.71 -18.79
CA ARG A 139 -17.68 15.92 -18.81
C ARG A 139 -18.10 17.02 -19.78
N ALA A 140 -17.36 18.12 -19.88
CA ALA A 140 -17.60 19.20 -20.83
C ALA A 140 -17.46 18.72 -22.29
N GLU A 141 -16.53 17.81 -22.55
CA GLU A 141 -16.36 17.11 -23.85
C GLU A 141 -17.50 16.10 -24.14
N GLY A 142 -18.50 15.97 -23.27
CA GLY A 142 -19.61 15.02 -23.42
C GLY A 142 -19.23 13.56 -23.08
N VAL A 143 -18.05 13.31 -22.56
CA VAL A 143 -17.63 11.97 -22.18
C VAL A 143 -18.38 11.52 -20.93
N ARG A 144 -19.19 10.47 -21.05
CA ARG A 144 -19.88 9.88 -19.90
C ARG A 144 -18.89 9.15 -19.00
N LEU A 145 -18.77 9.67 -17.78
CA LEU A 145 -17.92 9.08 -16.75
C LEU A 145 -18.65 7.97 -16.00
N GLY A 146 -17.89 6.98 -15.53
CA GLY A 146 -18.42 5.86 -14.76
C GLY A 146 -18.60 4.59 -15.59
N ARG A 147 -19.34 3.64 -15.04
CA ARG A 147 -19.59 2.36 -15.69
C ARG A 147 -20.44 2.54 -16.95
N ARG A 148 -20.03 1.93 -18.06
CA ARG A 148 -20.80 1.96 -19.31
C ARG A 148 -22.21 1.38 -19.09
N PRO A 149 -23.29 2.04 -19.60
CA PRO A 149 -24.61 1.45 -19.60
C PRO A 149 -24.59 0.10 -20.34
N GLY A 150 -25.32 -0.88 -19.85
CA GLY A 150 -25.37 -2.21 -20.46
C GLY A 150 -24.14 -3.10 -20.20
N SER A 151 -23.09 -2.62 -19.53
CA SER A 151 -21.95 -3.47 -19.15
C SER A 151 -22.31 -4.36 -17.94
N ASP A 152 -23.33 -5.20 -18.11
CA ASP A 152 -23.86 -6.04 -17.04
C ASP A 152 -23.15 -7.41 -16.98
N VAL A 153 -21.81 -7.38 -16.84
CA VAL A 153 -20.98 -8.60 -16.75
C VAL A 153 -21.56 -9.59 -15.73
N LYS A 154 -22.07 -9.11 -14.60
CA LYS A 154 -22.67 -10.00 -13.59
C LYS A 154 -24.06 -10.51 -13.99
N MET A 155 -24.81 -9.79 -14.81
CA MET A 155 -26.05 -10.28 -15.41
C MET A 155 -25.76 -11.34 -16.47
N GLN A 156 -24.68 -11.16 -17.24
CA GLN A 156 -24.23 -12.17 -18.21
C GLN A 156 -23.85 -13.46 -17.49
N VAL A 157 -23.12 -13.39 -16.38
CA VAL A 157 -22.82 -14.59 -15.55
C VAL A 157 -24.08 -15.35 -15.13
N ILE A 158 -25.18 -14.66 -14.83
CA ILE A 158 -26.47 -15.33 -14.50
C ILE A 158 -27.03 -16.02 -15.74
N ARG A 159 -27.01 -15.35 -16.90
CA ARG A 159 -27.52 -15.93 -18.15
C ARG A 159 -26.72 -17.17 -18.55
N ASP A 160 -25.40 -17.09 -18.50
CA ASP A 160 -24.47 -18.17 -18.86
C ASP A 160 -24.60 -19.39 -17.91
N ASN A 161 -25.10 -19.18 -16.70
CA ASN A 161 -25.29 -20.22 -15.71
C ASN A 161 -26.78 -20.56 -15.48
N SER A 162 -27.69 -20.16 -16.36
CA SER A 162 -29.15 -20.32 -16.17
C SER A 162 -29.57 -21.76 -15.87
N ALA A 163 -29.18 -22.71 -16.70
CA ALA A 163 -29.51 -24.14 -16.51
C ALA A 163 -28.96 -24.67 -15.16
N ARG A 164 -27.76 -24.28 -14.78
CA ARG A 164 -27.15 -24.66 -13.51
C ARG A 164 -27.91 -24.07 -12.32
N ILE A 165 -28.36 -22.82 -12.46
CA ILE A 165 -29.15 -22.12 -11.43
C ILE A 165 -30.50 -22.81 -11.24
N GLU A 166 -31.19 -23.16 -12.33
CA GLU A 166 -32.45 -23.87 -12.28
C GLU A 166 -32.33 -25.24 -11.59
N ALA A 167 -31.30 -26.00 -11.92
CA ALA A 167 -31.01 -27.26 -11.23
C ALA A 167 -30.77 -27.07 -9.72
N MET A 168 -30.03 -26.01 -9.33
CA MET A 168 -29.82 -25.69 -7.93
C MET A 168 -31.08 -25.22 -7.20
N LEU A 169 -31.98 -24.51 -7.89
CA LEU A 169 -33.29 -24.12 -7.35
C LEU A 169 -34.19 -25.35 -7.18
N ALA A 170 -34.23 -26.24 -8.17
CA ALA A 170 -34.97 -27.48 -8.12
C ALA A 170 -34.52 -28.42 -6.98
N SER A 171 -33.22 -28.40 -6.65
CA SER A 171 -32.65 -29.12 -5.49
C SER A 171 -32.93 -28.45 -4.13
N GLY A 172 -33.74 -27.38 -4.08
CA GLY A 172 -34.10 -26.68 -2.85
C GLY A 172 -33.00 -25.77 -2.30
N MET A 173 -31.94 -25.47 -3.08
CA MET A 173 -30.85 -24.63 -2.63
C MET A 173 -31.30 -23.16 -2.47
N THR A 174 -30.95 -22.53 -1.36
CA THR A 174 -31.31 -21.13 -1.09
C THR A 174 -30.59 -20.16 -2.04
N VAL A 175 -31.29 -19.08 -2.41
CA VAL A 175 -30.72 -17.99 -3.26
C VAL A 175 -29.38 -17.49 -2.77
N THR A 176 -29.19 -17.39 -1.45
CA THR A 176 -27.91 -16.94 -0.85
C THR A 176 -26.79 -17.93 -1.18
N LYS A 177 -27.05 -19.24 -1.10
CA LYS A 177 -26.02 -20.25 -1.44
C LYS A 177 -25.73 -20.26 -2.94
N ILE A 178 -26.77 -20.11 -3.79
CA ILE A 178 -26.63 -20.02 -5.25
C ILE A 178 -25.77 -18.80 -5.62
N CYS A 179 -26.10 -17.60 -5.11
CA CYS A 179 -25.35 -16.38 -5.36
C CYS A 179 -23.86 -16.53 -4.99
N ARG A 180 -23.56 -17.19 -3.86
CA ARG A 180 -22.18 -17.47 -3.45
C ARG A 180 -21.46 -18.41 -4.42
N LYS A 181 -22.13 -19.47 -4.90
CA LYS A 181 -21.56 -20.45 -5.84
C LYS A 181 -21.24 -19.87 -7.21
N ILE A 182 -22.04 -18.91 -7.70
CA ILE A 182 -21.86 -18.27 -9.01
C ILE A 182 -21.15 -16.91 -8.93
N GLY A 183 -20.70 -16.48 -7.74
CA GLY A 183 -19.89 -15.27 -7.55
C GLY A 183 -20.63 -13.94 -7.76
N ILE A 184 -21.94 -13.89 -7.47
CA ILE A 184 -22.75 -12.67 -7.58
C ILE A 184 -23.32 -12.23 -6.23
N SER A 185 -23.73 -10.94 -6.14
CA SER A 185 -24.45 -10.44 -4.98
C SER A 185 -25.96 -10.79 -5.06
N ARG A 186 -26.62 -10.87 -3.89
CA ARG A 186 -28.09 -11.03 -3.84
C ARG A 186 -28.81 -9.88 -4.54
N ASN A 187 -28.30 -8.65 -4.44
CA ASN A 187 -28.89 -7.51 -5.13
C ASN A 187 -28.84 -7.66 -6.65
N THR A 188 -27.74 -8.21 -7.19
CA THR A 188 -27.63 -8.53 -8.62
C THR A 188 -28.65 -9.58 -9.04
N TRP A 189 -28.86 -10.61 -8.21
CA TRP A 189 -29.85 -11.62 -8.44
C TRP A 189 -31.28 -11.06 -8.51
N TYR A 190 -31.69 -10.27 -7.52
CA TYR A 190 -33.06 -9.72 -7.51
C TYR A 190 -33.27 -8.69 -8.62
N LYS A 191 -32.25 -7.89 -8.98
CA LYS A 191 -32.29 -6.99 -10.13
C LYS A 191 -32.51 -7.77 -11.44
N PHE A 192 -31.77 -8.86 -11.63
CA PHE A 192 -31.98 -9.73 -12.81
C PHE A 192 -33.39 -10.26 -12.87
N ARG A 193 -33.88 -10.78 -11.75
CA ARG A 193 -35.23 -11.37 -11.68
C ARG A 193 -36.36 -10.34 -11.89
N SER A 194 -36.18 -9.11 -11.45
CA SER A 194 -37.17 -8.03 -11.73
C SER A 194 -37.20 -7.66 -13.22
N GLN A 195 -36.07 -7.70 -13.92
CA GLN A 195 -36.00 -7.43 -15.36
C GLN A 195 -36.58 -8.57 -16.22
N MET A 196 -36.62 -9.78 -15.73
CA MET A 196 -37.23 -10.92 -16.43
C MET A 196 -38.76 -11.01 -16.24
N ARG A 197 -39.31 -10.22 -15.28
CA ARG A 197 -40.75 -10.17 -15.01
C ARG A 197 -41.45 -8.95 -15.66
N ALA A 198 -40.66 -8.01 -16.15
CA ALA A 198 -41.13 -6.84 -16.92
C ALA A 198 -41.09 -7.13 -18.42
#